data_91fbbc07fb2782117134254b67535461
#
_entry.id   91fbbc07fb2782117134254b67535461
#
_cell.length_a   1.000
_cell.length_b   1.000
_cell.length_c   1.000
_cell.angle_alpha   90.00
_cell.angle_beta   90.00
_cell.angle_gamma   90.00
#
_symmetry.space_group_name_H-M   'P 1'
#
loop_
_entity.id
_entity.type
_entity.pdbx_description
1 polymer ?
#
loop_
_entity_poly.entity_id
_entity_poly.type
_entity_poly.pdbx_seq_one_letter_code
_entity_poly.pdbx_strand_id
1 'polypeptide(L)'
;GHLRGDCASCVVAQEFAVVFAESGIEDIPERLTAALHAANRALAAIQKEPEESGTTLLAVFIRDHFLWWISVGDSPLYLWSGADSFRMDRLNEDHSMRPIADCLYRKGKMSLQGALRQRCILRSAVMGGPMELVDISAMPLLLHPGDAVLACSDGLQVWSELLREPSFLALQKARDCSSRELVGIIMEQVKDMLEPQQDNASVWAAVMRKPCEGGK
;
A
#
# COMPACT_ATOMS: atom_id res chain seq x y z
N GLY A 1 16.61 5.40 0.95
CA GLY A 1 15.67 6.29 0.26
C GLY A 1 16.40 7.25 -0.68
N HIS A 2 15.70 7.80 -1.66
CA HIS A 2 16.26 8.79 -2.59
C HIS A 2 16.62 10.09 -1.84
N LEU A 3 17.66 10.78 -2.30
CA LEU A 3 17.97 12.14 -1.87
C LEU A 3 16.70 13.00 -2.00
N ARG A 4 16.27 13.69 -0.94
CA ARG A 4 15.04 14.50 -0.86
C ARG A 4 13.71 13.72 -1.03
N GLY A 5 13.67 12.45 -0.64
CA GLY A 5 12.44 11.66 -0.69
C GLY A 5 11.30 12.23 0.15
N ASP A 6 11.60 12.93 1.23
CA ASP A 6 10.65 13.66 2.08
C ASP A 6 9.91 14.77 1.30
N CYS A 7 10.66 15.56 0.52
CA CYS A 7 10.07 16.60 -0.32
C CYS A 7 9.24 15.99 -1.46
N ALA A 8 9.75 14.95 -2.13
CA ALA A 8 9.04 14.26 -3.20
C ALA A 8 7.71 13.67 -2.71
N SER A 9 7.72 12.96 -1.60
CA SER A 9 6.50 12.35 -1.03
C SER A 9 5.46 13.41 -0.63
N CYS A 10 5.91 14.52 -0.04
CA CYS A 10 5.02 15.62 0.35
C CYS A 10 4.32 16.25 -0.88
N VAL A 11 5.10 16.62 -1.90
CA VAL A 11 4.55 17.25 -3.13
C VAL A 11 3.60 16.31 -3.84
N VAL A 12 4.00 15.04 -4.02
CA VAL A 12 3.18 14.04 -4.71
C VAL A 12 1.87 13.79 -3.96
N ALA A 13 1.91 13.63 -2.64
CA ALA A 13 0.72 13.39 -1.84
C ALA A 13 -0.24 14.58 -1.86
N GLN A 14 0.27 15.81 -1.70
CA GLN A 14 -0.53 17.02 -1.70
C GLN A 14 -1.20 17.26 -3.04
N GLU A 15 -0.43 17.23 -4.13
CA GLU A 15 -0.96 17.49 -5.48
C GLU A 15 -1.97 16.41 -5.88
N PHE A 16 -1.67 15.14 -5.61
CA PHE A 16 -2.62 14.05 -5.83
C PHE A 16 -3.94 14.30 -5.13
N ALA A 17 -3.90 14.63 -3.83
CA ALA A 17 -5.10 14.84 -3.03
C ALA A 17 -5.93 16.03 -3.53
N VAL A 18 -5.29 17.14 -3.87
CA VAL A 18 -5.96 18.35 -4.39
C VAL A 18 -6.64 18.06 -5.73
N VAL A 19 -5.89 17.50 -6.69
CA VAL A 19 -6.44 17.21 -8.02
C VAL A 19 -7.54 16.17 -7.96
N PHE A 20 -7.37 15.13 -7.14
CA PHE A 20 -8.43 14.13 -6.94
C PHE A 20 -9.69 14.76 -6.32
N ALA A 21 -9.55 15.63 -5.32
CA ALA A 21 -10.69 16.25 -4.65
C ALA A 21 -11.45 17.25 -5.55
N GLU A 22 -10.72 18.04 -6.33
CA GLU A 22 -11.28 19.12 -7.16
C GLU A 22 -11.70 18.66 -8.57
N SER A 23 -11.33 17.46 -8.97
CA SER A 23 -11.67 16.92 -10.29
C SER A 23 -13.18 16.74 -10.44
N GLY A 24 -13.74 17.24 -11.55
CA GLY A 24 -15.10 16.96 -11.98
C GLY A 24 -15.29 15.62 -12.70
N ILE A 25 -14.26 14.79 -12.81
CA ILE A 25 -14.33 13.47 -13.46
C ILE A 25 -15.14 12.52 -12.58
N GLU A 26 -16.23 11.96 -13.11
CA GLU A 26 -17.11 11.06 -12.36
C GLU A 26 -16.56 9.65 -12.26
N ASP A 27 -15.89 9.17 -13.31
CA ASP A 27 -15.22 7.86 -13.32
C ASP A 27 -14.03 7.84 -12.37
N ILE A 28 -14.07 6.97 -11.36
CA ILE A 28 -13.06 6.96 -10.30
C ILE A 28 -11.69 6.50 -10.80
N PRO A 29 -11.54 5.44 -11.59
CA PRO A 29 -10.27 5.06 -12.20
C PRO A 29 -9.63 6.19 -13.03
N GLU A 30 -10.41 6.87 -13.87
CA GLU A 30 -9.92 7.99 -14.66
C GLU A 30 -9.47 9.16 -13.76
N ARG A 31 -10.24 9.45 -12.72
CA ARG A 31 -9.94 10.49 -11.73
C ARG A 31 -8.66 10.21 -10.95
N LEU A 32 -8.44 8.95 -10.52
CA LEU A 32 -7.21 8.49 -9.87
C LEU A 32 -6.01 8.64 -10.81
N THR A 33 -6.17 8.26 -12.09
CA THR A 33 -5.14 8.38 -13.11
C THR A 33 -4.77 9.83 -13.38
N ALA A 34 -5.75 10.72 -13.53
CA ALA A 34 -5.52 12.15 -13.74
C ALA A 34 -4.76 12.78 -12.57
N ALA A 35 -5.13 12.43 -11.33
CA ALA A 35 -4.46 12.90 -10.12
C ALA A 35 -3.00 12.40 -10.04
N LEU A 36 -2.74 11.12 -10.37
CA LEU A 36 -1.38 10.59 -10.43
C LEU A 36 -0.51 11.34 -11.45
N HIS A 37 -1.04 11.57 -12.65
CA HIS A 37 -0.28 12.31 -13.67
C HIS A 37 -0.03 13.77 -13.27
N ALA A 38 -0.96 14.42 -12.59
CA ALA A 38 -0.76 15.77 -12.07
C ALA A 38 0.34 15.79 -11.00
N ALA A 39 0.29 14.88 -10.04
CA ALA A 39 1.30 14.75 -9.00
C ALA A 39 2.70 14.47 -9.56
N ASN A 40 2.80 13.61 -10.57
CA ASN A 40 4.08 13.32 -11.24
C ASN A 40 4.64 14.57 -11.97
N ARG A 41 3.78 15.34 -12.65
CA ARG A 41 4.19 16.63 -13.26
C ARG A 41 4.61 17.66 -12.22
N ALA A 42 3.90 17.75 -11.10
CA ALA A 42 4.25 18.68 -10.02
C ALA A 42 5.65 18.35 -9.44
N LEU A 43 5.95 17.05 -9.27
CA LEU A 43 7.29 16.64 -8.84
C LEU A 43 8.35 17.02 -9.90
N ALA A 44 8.10 16.78 -11.18
CA ALA A 44 9.02 17.17 -12.25
C ALA A 44 9.32 18.68 -12.23
N ALA A 45 8.32 19.51 -11.93
CA ALA A 45 8.48 20.98 -11.95
C ALA A 45 9.38 21.53 -10.84
N ILE A 46 9.59 20.80 -9.76
CA ILE A 46 10.43 21.23 -8.63
C ILE A 46 11.83 20.61 -8.65
N GLN A 47 12.09 19.64 -9.51
CA GLN A 47 13.39 19.00 -9.65
C GLN A 47 14.32 19.85 -10.52
N LYS A 48 15.61 19.90 -10.16
CA LYS A 48 16.62 20.59 -10.96
C LYS A 48 17.13 19.70 -12.09
N GLU A 49 17.29 18.42 -11.81
CA GLU A 49 17.70 17.40 -12.76
C GLU A 49 16.57 16.38 -12.89
N PRO A 50 16.35 15.79 -14.09
CA PRO A 50 15.36 14.74 -14.27
C PRO A 50 15.58 13.58 -13.29
N GLU A 51 14.51 13.14 -12.65
CA GLU A 51 14.51 11.97 -11.75
C GLU A 51 15.48 12.07 -10.55
N GLU A 52 15.84 13.30 -10.14
CA GLU A 52 16.72 13.55 -8.98
C GLU A 52 16.16 12.93 -7.69
N SER A 53 14.85 12.94 -7.54
CA SER A 53 14.16 12.39 -6.36
C SER A 53 12.91 11.63 -6.79
N GLY A 54 12.44 10.72 -5.93
CA GLY A 54 11.26 9.94 -6.19
C GLY A 54 10.59 9.43 -4.93
N THR A 55 9.35 8.97 -5.11
CA THR A 55 8.56 8.36 -4.04
C THR A 55 7.67 7.26 -4.60
N THR A 56 7.26 6.32 -3.76
CA THR A 56 6.12 5.45 -4.03
C THR A 56 4.83 6.24 -3.83
N LEU A 57 3.75 5.81 -4.47
CA LEU A 57 2.41 6.30 -4.22
C LEU A 57 1.46 5.11 -4.04
N LEU A 58 0.69 5.14 -2.98
CA LEU A 58 -0.47 4.28 -2.80
C LEU A 58 -1.64 5.16 -2.36
N ALA A 59 -2.67 5.26 -3.21
CA ALA A 59 -3.89 5.99 -2.90
C ALA A 59 -5.08 5.04 -2.91
N VAL A 60 -5.97 5.25 -1.94
CA VAL A 60 -7.16 4.42 -1.70
C VAL A 60 -8.38 5.33 -1.63
N PHE A 61 -9.43 4.96 -2.34
CA PHE A 61 -10.72 5.64 -2.29
C PHE A 61 -11.82 4.64 -1.93
N ILE A 62 -12.60 4.97 -0.89
CA ILE A 62 -13.73 4.15 -0.45
C ILE A 62 -15.00 5.02 -0.51
N ARG A 63 -16.04 4.52 -1.19
CA ARG A 63 -17.36 5.13 -1.23
C ARG A 63 -18.42 4.04 -1.25
N ASP A 64 -19.41 4.12 -0.37
CA ASP A 64 -20.56 3.22 -0.31
C ASP A 64 -20.17 1.71 -0.30
N HIS A 65 -19.17 1.35 0.50
CA HIS A 65 -18.59 0.00 0.59
C HIS A 65 -17.81 -0.47 -0.66
N PHE A 66 -17.59 0.40 -1.64
CA PHE A 66 -16.76 0.10 -2.79
C PHE A 66 -15.37 0.72 -2.61
N LEU A 67 -14.36 -0.09 -2.90
CA LEU A 67 -12.95 0.26 -2.80
C LEU A 67 -12.34 0.39 -4.19
N TRP A 68 -11.62 1.48 -4.42
CA TRP A 68 -10.71 1.68 -5.56
C TRP A 68 -9.33 2.03 -5.05
N TRP A 69 -8.32 1.74 -5.86
CA TRP A 69 -6.94 2.13 -5.56
C TRP A 69 -6.17 2.46 -6.83
N ILE A 70 -5.07 3.17 -6.63
CA ILE A 70 -3.99 3.33 -7.59
C ILE A 70 -2.67 3.26 -6.84
N SER A 71 -1.67 2.58 -7.41
CA SER A 71 -0.34 2.48 -6.81
C SER A 71 0.79 2.53 -7.82
N VAL A 72 1.90 3.11 -7.38
CA VAL A 72 3.21 3.09 -8.07
C VAL A 72 4.26 2.80 -6.99
N GLY A 73 5.03 1.72 -7.19
CA GLY A 73 6.01 1.27 -6.21
C GLY A 73 5.63 -0.03 -5.52
N ASP A 74 6.16 -0.27 -4.35
CA ASP A 74 6.04 -1.54 -3.62
C ASP A 74 5.25 -1.46 -2.31
N SER A 75 4.76 -0.27 -1.94
CA SER A 75 3.89 -0.06 -0.78
C SER A 75 2.64 -0.94 -0.88
N PRO A 76 2.43 -1.88 0.06
CA PRO A 76 1.36 -2.88 -0.09
C PRO A 76 0.00 -2.36 0.35
N LEU A 77 -1.03 -2.79 -0.39
CA LEU A 77 -2.44 -2.68 -0.01
C LEU A 77 -2.98 -4.07 0.29
N TYR A 78 -3.51 -4.26 1.48
CA TYR A 78 -4.08 -5.53 1.89
C TYR A 78 -5.57 -5.43 2.16
N LEU A 79 -6.28 -6.50 1.81
CA LEU A 79 -7.62 -6.79 2.30
C LEU A 79 -7.54 -7.92 3.32
N TRP A 80 -8.01 -7.66 4.51
CA TRP A 80 -8.27 -8.68 5.51
C TRP A 80 -9.75 -8.99 5.52
N SER A 81 -10.12 -10.19 5.04
CA SER A 81 -11.51 -10.61 4.97
C SER A 81 -12.03 -11.04 6.33
N GLY A 82 -13.13 -10.42 6.76
CA GLY A 82 -13.76 -10.70 8.05
C GLY A 82 -14.71 -11.89 8.07
N ALA A 83 -15.09 -12.44 6.89
CA ALA A 83 -16.22 -13.36 6.80
C ALA A 83 -15.90 -14.79 7.26
N ASP A 84 -14.86 -15.45 6.73
CA ASP A 84 -14.71 -16.90 6.93
C ASP A 84 -13.28 -17.44 7.15
N SER A 85 -12.28 -16.66 6.91
CA SER A 85 -10.89 -17.08 7.12
C SER A 85 -10.03 -15.87 7.47
N PHE A 86 -9.07 -16.08 8.37
CA PHE A 86 -8.05 -15.08 8.68
C PHE A 86 -7.10 -14.90 7.48
N ARG A 87 -7.69 -14.62 6.32
CA ARG A 87 -6.96 -14.45 5.08
C ARG A 87 -6.72 -12.97 4.83
N MET A 88 -5.45 -12.63 4.66
CA MET A 88 -5.03 -11.33 4.21
C MET A 88 -4.48 -11.46 2.79
N ASP A 89 -5.12 -10.81 1.86
CA ASP A 89 -4.72 -10.79 0.46
C ASP A 89 -4.11 -9.44 0.10
N ARG A 90 -2.98 -9.44 -0.58
CA ARG A 90 -2.46 -8.23 -1.22
C ARG A 90 -3.29 -7.93 -2.45
N LEU A 91 -3.82 -6.70 -2.53
CA LEU A 91 -4.69 -6.26 -3.62
C LEU A 91 -3.91 -5.66 -4.79
N ASN A 92 -2.84 -4.90 -4.50
CA ASN A 92 -2.06 -4.21 -5.50
C ASN A 92 -0.81 -4.99 -5.93
N GLU A 93 -0.33 -4.68 -7.13
CA GLU A 93 0.91 -5.24 -7.65
C GLU A 93 2.15 -4.68 -6.92
N ASP A 94 3.19 -5.50 -6.87
CA ASP A 94 4.50 -5.11 -6.33
C ASP A 94 5.42 -4.69 -7.48
N HIS A 95 5.68 -3.40 -7.58
CA HIS A 95 6.56 -2.84 -8.61
C HIS A 95 8.03 -2.82 -8.20
N SER A 96 8.46 -3.75 -7.33
CA SER A 96 9.86 -4.00 -7.04
C SER A 96 10.38 -5.23 -7.79
N MET A 97 11.67 -5.51 -7.62
CA MET A 97 12.27 -6.75 -8.11
C MET A 97 11.91 -7.98 -7.25
N ARG A 98 11.24 -7.81 -6.10
CA ARG A 98 10.89 -8.88 -5.17
C ARG A 98 10.16 -10.05 -5.85
N PRO A 99 9.04 -9.86 -6.59
CA PRO A 99 8.33 -10.98 -7.22
C PRO A 99 9.20 -11.77 -8.19
N ILE A 100 10.08 -11.08 -8.92
CA ILE A 100 10.98 -11.68 -9.90
C ILE A 100 12.11 -12.43 -9.18
N ALA A 101 12.76 -11.80 -8.20
CA ALA A 101 13.85 -12.38 -7.43
C ALA A 101 13.40 -13.64 -6.68
N ASP A 102 12.21 -13.61 -6.06
CA ASP A 102 11.63 -14.75 -5.37
C ASP A 102 11.27 -15.89 -6.32
N CYS A 103 10.78 -15.57 -7.51
CA CYS A 103 10.52 -16.58 -8.55
C CYS A 103 11.83 -17.24 -9.01
N LEU A 104 12.89 -16.46 -9.25
CA LEU A 104 14.19 -16.99 -9.65
C LEU A 104 14.84 -17.83 -8.55
N TYR A 105 14.72 -17.41 -7.29
CA TYR A 105 15.20 -18.18 -6.14
C TYR A 105 14.46 -19.53 -6.04
N ARG A 106 13.13 -19.53 -6.08
CA ARG A 106 12.31 -20.77 -6.04
C ARG A 106 12.62 -21.72 -7.19
N LYS A 107 13.01 -21.21 -8.35
CA LYS A 107 13.44 -22.00 -9.52
C LYS A 107 14.92 -22.42 -9.47
N GLY A 108 15.64 -22.14 -8.39
CA GLY A 108 17.07 -22.44 -8.27
C GLY A 108 18.00 -21.65 -9.21
N LYS A 109 17.48 -20.56 -9.82
CA LYS A 109 18.23 -19.71 -10.77
C LYS A 109 18.91 -18.52 -10.10
N MET A 110 18.70 -18.31 -8.81
CA MET A 110 19.29 -17.26 -8.00
C MET A 110 19.56 -17.77 -6.59
N SER A 111 20.66 -17.35 -5.96
CA SER A 111 20.91 -17.64 -4.55
C SER A 111 19.98 -16.83 -3.65
N LEU A 112 19.73 -17.32 -2.42
CA LEU A 112 18.95 -16.57 -1.42
C LEU A 112 19.54 -15.17 -1.18
N GLN A 113 20.85 -15.06 -1.02
CA GLN A 113 21.51 -13.77 -0.81
C GLN A 113 21.36 -12.84 -2.02
N GLY A 114 21.39 -13.38 -3.24
CA GLY A 114 21.11 -12.62 -4.46
C GLY A 114 19.68 -12.11 -4.50
N ALA A 115 18.71 -12.96 -4.16
CA ALA A 115 17.30 -12.57 -4.10
C ALA A 115 17.05 -11.48 -3.05
N LEU A 116 17.59 -11.64 -1.85
CA LEU A 116 17.42 -10.64 -0.76
C LEU A 116 17.99 -9.27 -1.14
N ARG A 117 19.11 -9.21 -1.84
CA ARG A 117 19.68 -7.93 -2.31
C ARG A 117 18.84 -7.25 -3.37
N GLN A 118 18.13 -8.00 -4.20
CA GLN A 118 17.33 -7.43 -5.28
C GLN A 118 15.92 -7.03 -4.84
N ARG A 119 15.38 -7.62 -3.79
CA ARG A 119 14.01 -7.39 -3.33
C ARG A 119 13.66 -5.90 -3.12
N CYS A 120 14.63 -5.08 -2.69
CA CYS A 120 14.42 -3.66 -2.38
C CYS A 120 14.58 -2.73 -3.59
N ILE A 121 14.85 -3.26 -4.79
CA ILE A 121 15.03 -2.45 -6.00
C ILE A 121 13.67 -2.18 -6.61
N LEU A 122 13.26 -0.92 -6.68
CA LEU A 122 12.04 -0.50 -7.35
C LEU A 122 12.22 -0.56 -8.87
N ARG A 123 11.19 -1.00 -9.56
CA ARG A 123 11.05 -1.01 -11.02
C ARG A 123 10.23 0.18 -11.52
N SER A 124 9.40 0.77 -10.65
CA SER A 124 8.62 1.96 -10.95
C SER A 124 8.42 2.78 -9.69
N ALA A 125 8.53 4.09 -9.81
CA ALA A 125 8.28 5.09 -8.78
C ALA A 125 7.76 6.38 -9.45
N VAL A 126 7.18 7.26 -8.66
CA VAL A 126 6.83 8.63 -9.10
C VAL A 126 8.10 9.46 -9.02
N MET A 127 8.68 9.83 -10.17
CA MET A 127 9.98 10.50 -10.27
C MET A 127 9.96 11.73 -11.17
N GLY A 128 8.78 12.18 -11.63
CA GLY A 128 8.64 13.29 -12.57
C GLY A 128 8.81 12.89 -14.03
N GLY A 129 9.29 11.68 -14.31
CA GLY A 129 9.45 11.09 -15.64
C GLY A 129 8.36 10.09 -16.01
N PRO A 130 8.58 9.25 -17.05
CA PRO A 130 7.68 8.16 -17.40
C PRO A 130 7.57 7.13 -16.26
N MET A 131 6.36 6.68 -15.96
CA MET A 131 6.11 5.60 -15.01
C MET A 131 5.86 4.31 -15.79
N GLU A 132 6.75 3.32 -15.64
CA GLU A 132 6.66 2.06 -16.40
C GLU A 132 5.55 1.15 -15.92
N LEU A 133 5.30 1.14 -14.60
CA LEU A 133 4.30 0.30 -13.95
C LEU A 133 3.39 1.18 -13.09
N VAL A 134 2.10 1.07 -13.35
CA VAL A 134 1.03 1.67 -12.55
C VAL A 134 -0.03 0.59 -12.36
N ASP A 135 -0.38 0.31 -11.13
CA ASP A 135 -1.49 -0.59 -10.82
C ASP A 135 -2.71 0.22 -10.41
N ILE A 136 -3.84 -0.07 -11.04
CA ILE A 136 -5.11 0.63 -10.80
C ILE A 136 -6.27 -0.37 -10.81
N SER A 137 -7.16 -0.25 -9.85
CA SER A 137 -8.43 -1.00 -9.87
C SER A 137 -9.35 -0.46 -10.96
N ALA A 138 -9.47 -1.16 -12.08
CA ALA A 138 -10.41 -0.80 -13.15
C ALA A 138 -11.89 -0.93 -12.72
N MET A 139 -12.17 -1.82 -11.78
CA MET A 139 -13.49 -2.08 -11.21
C MET A 139 -13.43 -1.94 -9.69
N PRO A 140 -14.50 -1.46 -9.05
CA PRO A 140 -14.54 -1.41 -7.60
C PRO A 140 -14.57 -2.80 -6.97
N LEU A 141 -13.86 -2.94 -5.85
CA LEU A 141 -13.97 -4.11 -4.99
C LEU A 141 -15.04 -3.86 -3.93
N LEU A 142 -16.04 -4.73 -3.85
CA LEU A 142 -17.07 -4.66 -2.80
C LEU A 142 -16.48 -5.11 -1.47
N LEU A 143 -16.56 -4.25 -0.46
CA LEU A 143 -16.18 -4.55 0.92
C LEU A 143 -17.39 -5.04 1.72
N HIS A 144 -17.20 -6.09 2.49
CA HIS A 144 -18.24 -6.67 3.34
C HIS A 144 -18.07 -6.23 4.81
N PRO A 145 -19.15 -6.26 5.61
CA PRO A 145 -19.05 -6.00 7.04
C PRO A 145 -18.05 -6.93 7.72
N GLY A 146 -17.10 -6.36 8.44
CA GLY A 146 -16.00 -7.08 9.09
C GLY A 146 -14.70 -7.12 8.26
N ASP A 147 -14.72 -6.67 7.01
CA ASP A 147 -13.49 -6.50 6.24
C ASP A 147 -12.66 -5.33 6.76
N ALA A 148 -11.33 -5.45 6.67
CA ALA A 148 -10.42 -4.37 6.92
C ALA A 148 -9.48 -4.17 5.73
N VAL A 149 -9.30 -2.92 5.32
CA VAL A 149 -8.35 -2.48 4.30
C VAL A 149 -7.15 -1.87 5.00
N LEU A 150 -5.93 -2.30 4.64
CA LEU A 150 -4.68 -1.83 5.21
C LEU A 150 -3.78 -1.29 4.08
N ALA A 151 -3.46 0.00 4.12
CA ALA A 151 -2.44 0.59 3.27
C ALA A 151 -1.17 0.81 4.10
N CYS A 152 -0.05 0.25 3.65
CA CYS A 152 1.17 0.13 4.43
C CYS A 152 2.37 0.67 3.67
N SER A 153 3.42 1.09 4.41
CA SER A 153 4.77 1.23 3.84
C SER A 153 5.47 -0.12 3.79
N ASP A 154 6.58 -0.18 3.07
CA ASP A 154 7.44 -1.37 2.93
C ASP A 154 7.99 -1.88 4.28
N GLY A 155 8.16 -1.00 5.27
CA GLY A 155 8.53 -1.40 6.63
C GLY A 155 7.59 -2.41 7.31
N LEU A 156 6.36 -2.60 6.79
CA LEU A 156 5.44 -3.66 7.25
C LEU A 156 5.53 -4.96 6.43
N GLN A 157 6.42 -5.06 5.45
CA GLN A 157 6.50 -6.27 4.61
C GLN A 157 6.91 -7.50 5.40
N VAL A 158 7.87 -7.38 6.32
CA VAL A 158 8.30 -8.49 7.19
C VAL A 158 7.13 -8.96 8.05
N TRP A 159 6.38 -8.02 8.64
CA TRP A 159 5.17 -8.33 9.39
C TRP A 159 4.14 -9.09 8.54
N SER A 160 3.91 -8.68 7.29
CA SER A 160 2.96 -9.34 6.40
C SER A 160 3.38 -10.74 5.96
N GLU A 161 4.68 -11.03 5.90
CA GLU A 161 5.21 -12.37 5.62
C GLU A 161 4.96 -13.33 6.80
N LEU A 162 5.05 -12.82 8.03
CA LEU A 162 4.77 -13.60 9.25
C LEU A 162 3.27 -13.85 9.46
N LEU A 163 2.38 -13.05 8.86
CA LEU A 163 0.94 -13.26 8.93
C LEU A 163 0.46 -14.60 8.34
N ARG A 164 1.30 -15.28 7.61
CA ARG A 164 1.01 -16.62 7.09
C ARG A 164 1.13 -17.73 8.14
N GLU A 165 1.65 -17.38 9.34
CA GLU A 165 1.79 -18.33 10.45
C GLU A 165 0.53 -18.35 11.31
N PRO A 166 0.09 -19.55 11.83
CA PRO A 166 -1.12 -19.69 12.65
C PRO A 166 -1.09 -18.94 14.00
N SER A 167 0.07 -18.42 14.41
CA SER A 167 0.25 -17.65 15.66
C SER A 167 -0.43 -16.28 15.66
N PHE A 168 -1.06 -15.91 14.59
CA PHE A 168 -1.77 -14.63 14.39
C PHE A 168 -3.11 -14.51 15.15
N LEU A 169 -3.22 -15.17 16.29
CA LEU A 169 -4.36 -15.09 17.21
C LEU A 169 -4.68 -13.65 17.67
N ALA A 170 -3.70 -12.74 17.64
CA ALA A 170 -3.94 -11.36 18.05
C ALA A 170 -4.88 -10.59 17.10
N LEU A 171 -4.82 -10.87 15.79
CA LEU A 171 -5.77 -10.28 14.84
C LEU A 171 -7.17 -10.91 14.91
N GLN A 172 -7.32 -12.10 15.48
CA GLN A 172 -8.65 -12.67 15.73
C GLN A 172 -9.49 -11.80 16.68
N LYS A 173 -8.84 -11.13 17.63
CA LYS A 173 -9.49 -10.18 18.53
C LYS A 173 -9.84 -8.86 17.84
N ALA A 174 -9.24 -8.57 16.69
CA ALA A 174 -9.41 -7.32 15.96
C ALA A 174 -10.69 -7.25 15.12
N ARG A 175 -11.49 -8.31 15.03
CA ARG A 175 -12.75 -8.32 14.26
C ARG A 175 -13.78 -7.27 14.70
N ASP A 176 -13.75 -6.90 15.98
CA ASP A 176 -14.65 -5.90 16.55
C ASP A 176 -13.93 -4.60 16.90
N CYS A 177 -12.65 -4.48 16.50
CA CYS A 177 -11.84 -3.31 16.77
C CYS A 177 -12.20 -2.14 15.84
N SER A 178 -12.01 -0.94 16.34
CA SER A 178 -11.95 0.26 15.50
C SER A 178 -10.66 0.26 14.65
N SER A 179 -10.65 1.05 13.58
CA SER A 179 -9.43 1.22 12.76
C SER A 179 -8.22 1.66 13.60
N ARG A 180 -8.43 2.50 14.62
CA ARG A 180 -7.37 2.96 15.54
C ARG A 180 -6.79 1.81 16.38
N GLU A 181 -7.65 0.97 16.93
CA GLU A 181 -7.22 -0.19 17.73
C GLU A 181 -6.47 -1.20 16.87
N LEU A 182 -6.95 -1.45 15.64
CA LEU A 182 -6.28 -2.33 14.69
C LEU A 182 -4.87 -1.83 14.35
N VAL A 183 -4.74 -0.53 14.05
CA VAL A 183 -3.42 0.09 13.82
C VAL A 183 -2.52 -0.04 15.04
N GLY A 184 -3.05 0.19 16.26
CA GLY A 184 -2.30 0.02 17.51
C GLY A 184 -1.73 -1.38 17.67
N ILE A 185 -2.56 -2.40 17.48
CA ILE A 185 -2.16 -3.82 17.55
C ILE A 185 -1.05 -4.14 16.54
N ILE A 186 -1.20 -3.69 15.28
CA ILE A 186 -0.21 -3.90 14.24
C ILE A 186 1.13 -3.26 14.62
N MET A 187 1.10 -2.01 15.06
CA MET A 187 2.32 -1.28 15.39
C MET A 187 3.03 -1.82 16.63
N GLU A 188 2.30 -2.35 17.61
CA GLU A 188 2.89 -3.07 18.76
C GLU A 188 3.60 -4.35 18.29
N GLN A 189 2.96 -5.14 17.44
CA GLN A 189 3.57 -6.36 16.91
C GLN A 189 4.84 -6.08 16.10
N VAL A 190 4.83 -5.03 15.26
CA VAL A 190 6.02 -4.61 14.50
C VAL A 190 7.18 -4.23 15.44
N LYS A 191 6.89 -3.54 16.55
CA LYS A 191 7.91 -3.20 17.58
C LYS A 191 8.48 -4.45 18.26
N ASP A 192 7.62 -5.43 18.55
CA ASP A 192 8.02 -6.66 19.25
C ASP A 192 8.86 -7.59 18.37
N MET A 193 8.85 -7.41 17.05
CA MET A 193 9.65 -8.23 16.12
C MET A 193 11.16 -8.01 16.25
N LEU A 194 11.60 -6.92 16.86
CA LEU A 194 13.02 -6.61 17.16
C LEU A 194 13.97 -6.80 15.96
N GLU A 195 13.49 -6.53 14.74
CA GLU A 195 14.31 -6.64 13.53
C GLU A 195 15.45 -5.60 13.55
N PRO A 196 16.73 -6.03 13.50
CA PRO A 196 17.87 -5.11 13.63
C PRO A 196 17.94 -4.03 12.53
N GLN A 197 17.28 -4.26 11.40
CA GLN A 197 17.23 -3.39 10.22
C GLN A 197 15.80 -2.99 9.86
N GLN A 198 14.91 -2.90 10.87
CA GLN A 198 13.54 -2.46 10.68
C GLN A 198 13.51 -1.05 10.07
N ASP A 199 12.89 -0.93 8.91
CA ASP A 199 12.63 0.37 8.30
C ASP A 199 11.45 1.07 8.98
N ASN A 200 11.30 2.36 8.73
CA ASN A 200 10.15 3.12 9.23
C ASN A 200 8.84 2.49 8.74
N ALA A 201 7.97 2.17 9.68
CA ALA A 201 6.69 1.53 9.39
C ALA A 201 5.54 2.54 9.52
N SER A 202 4.72 2.60 8.49
CA SER A 202 3.47 3.37 8.48
C SER A 202 2.32 2.47 8.06
N VAL A 203 1.17 2.62 8.73
CA VAL A 203 -0.06 1.90 8.38
C VAL A 203 -1.26 2.81 8.50
N TRP A 204 -2.13 2.72 7.50
CA TRP A 204 -3.48 3.25 7.53
C TRP A 204 -4.47 2.09 7.44
N ALA A 205 -5.59 2.18 8.17
CA ALA A 205 -6.61 1.13 8.18
C ALA A 205 -8.02 1.70 8.06
N ALA A 206 -8.87 1.00 7.30
CA ALA A 206 -10.31 1.19 7.30
C ALA A 206 -10.99 -0.14 7.65
N VAL A 207 -11.84 -0.13 8.67
CA VAL A 207 -12.62 -1.31 9.11
C VAL A 207 -14.08 -1.10 8.75
N MET A 208 -14.64 -2.04 8.00
CA MET A 208 -16.06 -2.03 7.61
C MET A 208 -16.90 -2.58 8.76
N ARG A 209 -17.63 -1.68 9.43
CA ARG A 209 -18.47 -2.06 10.57
C ARG A 209 -19.69 -2.84 10.13
N LYS A 210 -20.08 -3.83 10.91
CA LYS A 210 -21.41 -4.43 10.80
C LYS A 210 -22.47 -3.35 11.08
N PRO A 211 -23.58 -3.30 10.34
CA PRO A 211 -24.71 -2.46 10.71
C PRO A 211 -25.03 -2.74 12.19
N CYS A 212 -25.18 -1.68 13.00
CA CYS A 212 -25.70 -1.86 14.35
C CYS A 212 -27.06 -2.54 14.21
N GLU A 213 -27.21 -3.75 14.74
CA GLU A 213 -28.53 -4.33 14.90
C GLU A 213 -29.30 -3.35 15.78
N GLY A 214 -30.25 -2.63 15.17
CA GLY A 214 -31.02 -1.61 15.83
C GLY A 214 -31.70 -2.22 17.04
N GLY A 215 -31.35 -1.73 18.21
CA GLY A 215 -32.12 -2.04 19.42
C GLY A 215 -33.59 -1.69 19.16
N LYS A 216 -34.41 -2.71 19.18
CA LYS A 216 -35.87 -2.59 19.24
C LYS A 216 -36.25 -2.07 20.60
#